data_a64858a25ee05e81cab53095817e3322
#
_entry.id   a64858a25ee05e81cab53095817e3322
#
_cell.length_a   1.000
_cell.length_b   1.000
_cell.length_c   1.000
_cell.angle_alpha   90.00
_cell.angle_beta   90.00
_cell.angle_gamma   90.00
#
_symmetry.space_group_name_H-M   'P 1'
#
loop_
_entity.id
_entity.type
_entity.pdbx_description
1 polymer ?
#
loop_
_entity_poly.entity_id
_entity_poly.type
_entity_poly.pdbx_seq_one_letter_code
_entity_poly.pdbx_strand_id
1 'polypeptide(L)'
;MEALNFLLYPFLACLLLIGIHAYFCIHILQRGIIFVDLALAQFIGIGLALSFLLGGERHVLLSLVFAMLGALILAVSKRAAKYVNIEAFIGVLYIFSVSAAILILDKSPHGLEEFKSIINGNIIWVTP
;
A
#
# COMPACT_ATOMS: atom_id res chain seq x y z
N MET A 1 12.27 22.13 25.13
CA MET A 1 11.18 22.70 24.31
C MET A 1 11.31 22.34 22.84
N GLU A 2 12.51 22.26 22.27
CA GLU A 2 12.73 21.87 20.85
C GLU A 2 12.31 20.41 20.55
N ALA A 3 12.59 19.49 21.47
CA ALA A 3 12.19 18.08 21.31
C ALA A 3 10.67 17.89 21.30
N LEU A 4 9.92 18.72 22.01
CA LEU A 4 8.47 18.68 22.01
C LEU A 4 7.89 19.15 20.67
N ASN A 5 8.45 20.23 20.11
CA ASN A 5 8.05 20.73 18.80
C ASN A 5 8.41 19.74 17.68
N PHE A 6 9.56 19.07 17.79
CA PHE A 6 9.97 18.05 16.82
C PHE A 6 9.00 16.86 16.77
N LEU A 7 8.48 16.43 17.93
CA LEU A 7 7.52 15.31 18.01
C LEU A 7 6.08 15.72 17.68
N LEU A 8 5.77 17.01 17.71
CA LEU A 8 4.42 17.51 17.47
C LEU A 8 3.95 17.25 16.04
N TYR A 9 4.80 17.49 15.04
CA TYR A 9 4.46 17.29 13.63
C TYR A 9 4.19 15.81 13.28
N PRO A 10 5.07 14.85 13.65
CA PRO A 10 4.77 13.43 13.49
C PRO A 10 3.50 12.99 14.22
N PHE A 11 3.26 13.52 15.41
CA PHE A 11 2.06 13.19 16.18
C PHE A 11 0.78 13.68 15.49
N LEU A 12 0.76 14.91 14.98
CA LEU A 12 -0.36 15.43 14.21
C LEU A 12 -0.57 14.66 12.90
N ALA A 13 0.51 14.30 12.21
CA ALA A 13 0.43 13.47 11.02
C ALA A 13 -0.19 12.10 11.33
N CYS A 14 0.22 11.45 12.42
CA CYS A 14 -0.39 10.19 12.88
C CYS A 14 -1.88 10.35 13.19
N LEU A 15 -2.29 11.41 13.89
CA LEU A 15 -3.70 11.67 14.21
C LEU A 15 -4.54 11.84 12.94
N LEU A 16 -4.06 12.61 11.96
CA LEU A 16 -4.73 12.79 10.68
C LEU A 16 -4.86 11.47 9.92
N LEU A 17 -3.77 10.68 9.84
CA LEU A 17 -3.78 9.38 9.18
C LEU A 17 -4.74 8.40 9.85
N ILE A 18 -4.77 8.35 11.18
CA ILE A 18 -5.72 7.51 11.93
C ILE A 18 -7.15 7.94 11.64
N GLY A 19 -7.45 9.23 11.63
CA GLY A 19 -8.78 9.74 11.33
C GLY A 19 -9.26 9.37 9.93
N ILE A 20 -8.41 9.54 8.92
CA ILE A 20 -8.70 9.17 7.54
C ILE A 20 -8.89 7.65 7.40
N HIS A 21 -7.97 6.86 7.96
CA HIS A 21 -8.06 5.40 7.93
C HIS A 21 -9.31 4.89 8.64
N ALA A 22 -9.64 5.41 9.82
CA ALA A 22 -10.83 5.01 10.56
C ALA A 22 -12.10 5.25 9.74
N TYR A 23 -12.20 6.40 9.08
CA TYR A 23 -13.33 6.70 8.21
C TYR A 23 -13.47 5.70 7.06
N PHE A 24 -12.39 5.42 6.34
CA PHE A 24 -12.40 4.44 5.25
C PHE A 24 -12.65 3.01 5.74
N CYS A 25 -12.03 2.61 6.86
CA CYS A 25 -12.23 1.28 7.44
C CYS A 25 -13.68 1.01 7.82
N ILE A 26 -14.38 1.98 8.41
CA ILE A 26 -15.82 1.83 8.75
C ILE A 26 -16.64 1.55 7.47
N HIS A 27 -16.38 2.29 6.38
CA HIS A 27 -17.08 2.09 5.12
C HIS A 27 -16.76 0.74 4.46
N ILE A 28 -15.52 0.26 4.56
CA ILE A 28 -15.07 -1.03 4.04
C ILE A 28 -15.70 -2.16 4.83
N LEU A 29 -15.70 -2.07 6.17
CA LEU A 29 -16.31 -3.07 7.07
C LEU A 29 -17.81 -3.21 6.85
N GLN A 30 -18.52 -2.10 6.66
CA GLN A 30 -19.96 -2.12 6.35
C GLN A 30 -20.28 -2.85 5.04
N ARG A 31 -19.32 -2.96 4.13
CA ARG A 31 -19.45 -3.70 2.86
C ARG A 31 -19.03 -5.17 2.98
N GLY A 32 -18.58 -5.62 4.14
CA GLY A 32 -18.13 -7.00 4.37
C GLY A 32 -16.85 -7.38 3.62
N ILE A 33 -16.00 -6.42 3.30
CA ILE A 33 -14.77 -6.65 2.52
C ILE A 33 -13.58 -6.15 3.33
N ILE A 34 -13.03 -7.00 4.19
CA ILE A 34 -12.02 -6.62 5.18
C ILE A 34 -10.62 -6.46 4.55
N PHE A 35 -10.27 -7.31 3.59
CA PHE A 35 -8.91 -7.41 3.06
C PHE A 35 -8.59 -6.49 1.87
N VAL A 36 -9.52 -5.62 1.46
CA VAL A 36 -9.32 -4.71 0.31
C VAL A 36 -8.12 -3.80 0.50
N ASP A 37 -7.97 -3.21 1.68
CA ASP A 37 -6.92 -2.25 1.99
C ASP A 37 -5.53 -2.92 1.91
N LEU A 38 -5.42 -4.13 2.49
CA LEU A 38 -4.20 -4.93 2.41
C LEU A 38 -3.83 -5.31 0.97
N ALA A 39 -4.81 -5.69 0.16
CA ALA A 39 -4.58 -6.03 -1.24
C ALA A 39 -4.13 -4.81 -2.05
N LEU A 40 -4.75 -3.64 -1.85
CA LEU A 40 -4.35 -2.40 -2.51
C LEU A 40 -2.93 -1.99 -2.14
N ALA A 41 -2.55 -2.10 -0.86
CA ALA A 41 -1.20 -1.82 -0.41
C ALA A 41 -0.16 -2.71 -1.12
N GLN A 42 -0.48 -3.96 -1.39
CA GLN A 42 0.43 -4.87 -2.11
C GLN A 42 0.55 -4.53 -3.60
N PHE A 43 -0.51 -4.04 -4.25
CA PHE A 43 -0.40 -3.51 -5.61
C PHE A 43 0.52 -2.30 -5.69
N ILE A 44 0.44 -1.40 -4.71
CA ILE A 44 1.38 -0.28 -4.57
C ILE A 44 2.81 -0.80 -4.41
N GLY A 45 2.99 -1.85 -3.60
CA GLY A 45 4.27 -2.54 -3.41
C GLY A 45 4.87 -3.09 -4.70
N ILE A 46 4.06 -3.67 -5.61
CA ILE A 46 4.53 -4.10 -6.94
C ILE A 46 5.04 -2.90 -7.75
N GLY A 47 4.29 -1.81 -7.76
CA GLY A 47 4.68 -0.59 -8.48
C GLY A 47 6.00 -0.02 -7.96
N LEU A 48 6.19 -0.05 -6.64
CA LEU A 48 7.43 0.36 -5.99
C LEU A 48 8.59 -0.57 -6.34
N ALA A 49 8.38 -1.90 -6.26
CA ALA A 49 9.37 -2.91 -6.63
C ALA A 49 9.84 -2.77 -8.08
N LEU A 50 8.88 -2.54 -9.00
CA LEU A 50 9.18 -2.31 -10.40
C LEU A 50 9.97 -1.02 -10.63
N SER A 51 9.68 0.03 -9.85
CA SER A 51 10.45 1.27 -9.91
C SER A 51 11.92 1.06 -9.55
N PHE A 52 12.22 0.27 -8.52
CA PHE A 52 13.60 -0.07 -8.16
C PHE A 52 14.31 -0.85 -9.27
N LEU A 53 13.61 -1.76 -9.94
CA LEU A 53 14.18 -2.50 -11.06
C LEU A 53 14.50 -1.59 -12.27
N LEU A 54 13.73 -0.52 -12.48
CA LEU A 54 13.89 0.43 -13.59
C LEU A 54 14.83 1.60 -13.30
N GLY A 55 15.50 1.63 -12.14
CA GLY A 55 16.49 2.65 -11.79
C GLY A 55 16.02 3.72 -10.80
N GLY A 56 14.87 3.53 -10.19
CA GLY A 56 14.48 4.27 -8.99
C GLY A 56 13.92 5.69 -9.15
N GLU A 57 13.92 6.27 -10.37
CA GLU A 57 13.55 7.70 -10.54
C GLU A 57 12.03 7.99 -10.49
N ARG A 58 11.16 6.98 -10.58
CA ARG A 58 9.71 7.16 -10.77
C ARG A 58 8.85 6.39 -9.75
N HIS A 59 9.30 6.33 -8.49
CA HIS A 59 8.61 5.56 -7.44
C HIS A 59 7.14 5.93 -7.28
N VAL A 60 6.83 7.22 -7.21
CA VAL A 60 5.47 7.71 -6.97
C VAL A 60 4.57 7.42 -8.17
N LEU A 61 5.06 7.65 -9.39
CA LEU A 61 4.26 7.46 -10.60
C LEU A 61 3.88 5.99 -10.80
N LEU A 62 4.85 5.08 -10.70
CA LEU A 62 4.61 3.66 -10.87
C LEU A 62 3.74 3.09 -9.76
N SER A 63 3.97 3.48 -8.50
CA SER A 63 3.12 3.08 -7.38
C SER A 63 1.68 3.55 -7.57
N LEU A 64 1.48 4.77 -8.05
CA LEU A 64 0.15 5.31 -8.33
C LEU A 64 -0.57 4.55 -9.45
N VAL A 65 0.14 4.25 -10.55
CA VAL A 65 -0.42 3.46 -11.68
C VAL A 65 -0.85 2.08 -11.19
N PHE A 66 -0.01 1.38 -10.41
CA PHE A 66 -0.36 0.08 -9.86
C PHE A 66 -1.47 0.15 -8.81
N ALA A 67 -1.54 1.20 -8.01
CA ALA A 67 -2.68 1.45 -7.12
C ALA A 67 -3.99 1.57 -7.89
N MET A 68 -3.99 2.33 -8.99
CA MET A 68 -5.16 2.48 -9.86
C MET A 68 -5.54 1.16 -10.53
N LEU A 69 -4.58 0.38 -11.02
CA LEU A 69 -4.83 -0.94 -11.58
C LEU A 69 -5.44 -1.88 -10.54
N GLY A 70 -4.89 -1.92 -9.34
CA GLY A 70 -5.44 -2.71 -8.22
C GLY A 70 -6.86 -2.30 -7.87
N ALA A 71 -7.12 -1.01 -7.78
CA ALA A 71 -8.46 -0.47 -7.53
C ALA A 71 -9.45 -0.83 -8.66
N LEU A 72 -9.01 -0.79 -9.91
CA LEU A 72 -9.84 -1.18 -11.07
C LEU A 72 -10.17 -2.68 -11.04
N ILE A 73 -9.17 -3.54 -10.77
CA ILE A 73 -9.38 -4.99 -10.64
C ILE A 73 -10.39 -5.28 -9.53
N LEU A 74 -10.24 -4.64 -8.37
CA LEU A 74 -11.16 -4.79 -7.24
C LEU A 74 -12.56 -4.23 -7.55
N ALA A 75 -12.67 -3.14 -8.30
CA ALA A 75 -13.95 -2.59 -8.72
C ALA A 75 -14.71 -3.54 -9.67
N VAL A 76 -14.00 -4.17 -10.62
CA VAL A 76 -14.55 -5.12 -11.55
C VAL A 76 -14.89 -6.46 -10.86
N SER A 77 -14.13 -6.84 -9.83
CA SER A 77 -14.35 -8.09 -9.08
C SER A 77 -15.72 -8.15 -8.41
N LYS A 78 -16.36 -7.00 -8.14
CA LYS A 78 -17.76 -6.95 -7.65
C LYS A 78 -18.75 -7.65 -8.59
N ARG A 79 -18.47 -7.65 -9.89
CA ARG A 79 -19.31 -8.38 -10.85
C ARG A 79 -19.15 -9.90 -10.75
N ALA A 80 -17.94 -10.34 -10.38
CA ALA A 80 -17.64 -11.75 -10.13
C ALA A 80 -18.13 -12.24 -8.75
N ALA A 81 -18.40 -11.33 -7.83
CA ALA A 81 -18.90 -11.62 -6.48
C ALA A 81 -20.22 -12.41 -6.44
N LYS A 82 -20.93 -12.46 -7.55
CA LYS A 82 -22.14 -13.28 -7.70
C LYS A 82 -21.83 -14.79 -7.71
N TYR A 83 -20.63 -15.19 -8.08
CA TYR A 83 -20.22 -16.58 -8.28
C TYR A 83 -19.09 -17.03 -7.35
N VAL A 84 -18.34 -16.10 -6.77
CA VAL A 84 -17.16 -16.39 -5.94
C VAL A 84 -17.19 -15.52 -4.68
N ASN A 85 -16.74 -16.08 -3.56
CA ASN A 85 -16.56 -15.30 -2.34
C ASN A 85 -15.51 -14.20 -2.61
N ILE A 86 -15.93 -12.94 -2.50
CA ILE A 86 -15.09 -11.79 -2.83
C ILE A 86 -13.86 -11.68 -1.93
N GLU A 87 -13.98 -12.06 -0.65
CA GLU A 87 -12.84 -12.06 0.29
C GLU A 87 -11.78 -13.09 -0.09
N ALA A 88 -12.21 -14.30 -0.50
CA ALA A 88 -11.29 -15.33 -0.98
C ALA A 88 -10.54 -14.86 -2.25
N PHE A 89 -11.25 -14.21 -3.17
CA PHE A 89 -10.63 -13.63 -4.37
C PHE A 89 -9.60 -12.55 -4.01
N ILE A 90 -9.92 -11.63 -3.09
CA ILE A 90 -9.01 -10.60 -2.60
C ILE A 90 -7.80 -11.22 -1.90
N GLY A 91 -7.99 -12.27 -1.11
CA GLY A 91 -6.91 -13.02 -0.47
C GLY A 91 -5.91 -13.62 -1.48
N VAL A 92 -6.43 -14.20 -2.57
CA VAL A 92 -5.57 -14.70 -3.67
C VAL A 92 -4.80 -13.58 -4.35
N LEU A 93 -5.45 -12.44 -4.64
CA LEU A 93 -4.79 -11.27 -5.19
C LEU A 93 -3.70 -10.72 -4.27
N TYR A 94 -3.94 -10.71 -2.96
CA TYR A 94 -2.97 -10.29 -1.96
C TYR A 94 -1.71 -11.16 -2.02
N ILE A 95 -1.85 -12.50 -1.94
CA ILE A 95 -0.71 -13.42 -1.98
C ILE A 95 0.03 -13.31 -3.32
N PHE A 96 -0.70 -13.23 -4.43
CA PHE A 96 -0.11 -13.03 -5.74
C PHE A 96 0.74 -11.76 -5.81
N SER A 97 0.20 -10.65 -5.29
CA SER A 97 0.88 -9.35 -5.31
C SER A 97 2.15 -9.34 -4.44
N VAL A 98 2.09 -9.92 -3.25
CA VAL A 98 3.26 -10.07 -2.37
C VAL A 98 4.35 -10.89 -3.05
N SER A 99 3.97 -12.04 -3.62
CA SER A 99 4.92 -12.92 -4.29
C SER A 99 5.56 -12.25 -5.51
N ALA A 100 4.76 -11.55 -6.31
CA ALA A 100 5.25 -10.80 -7.46
C ALA A 100 6.22 -9.69 -7.06
N ALA A 101 5.91 -8.92 -6.02
CA ALA A 101 6.78 -7.87 -5.51
C ALA A 101 8.14 -8.43 -5.04
N ILE A 102 8.14 -9.53 -4.30
CA ILE A 102 9.37 -10.19 -3.82
C ILE A 102 10.21 -10.69 -5.00
N LEU A 103 9.60 -11.34 -5.99
CA LEU A 103 10.31 -11.84 -7.17
C LEU A 103 10.92 -10.71 -8.01
N ILE A 104 10.26 -9.56 -8.10
CA ILE A 104 10.79 -8.38 -8.78
C ILE A 104 11.98 -7.80 -8.00
N LEU A 105 11.85 -7.68 -6.67
CA LEU A 105 12.90 -7.13 -5.81
C LEU A 105 14.16 -8.02 -5.78
N ASP A 106 14.00 -9.33 -5.90
CA ASP A 106 15.13 -10.28 -5.97
C ASP A 106 16.02 -10.04 -7.19
N LYS A 107 15.48 -9.44 -8.24
CA LYS A 107 16.24 -9.05 -9.45
C LYS A 107 16.99 -7.72 -9.32
N SER A 108 16.70 -6.93 -8.29
CA SER A 108 17.37 -5.65 -8.04
C SER A 108 18.46 -5.80 -6.97
N PRO A 109 19.72 -5.37 -7.20
CA PRO A 109 20.83 -5.58 -6.30
C PRO A 109 20.64 -5.05 -4.87
N HIS A 110 19.90 -3.94 -4.73
CA HIS A 110 19.60 -3.29 -3.45
C HIS A 110 18.10 -3.12 -3.18
N GLY A 111 17.25 -3.65 -4.08
CA GLY A 111 15.81 -3.41 -4.06
C GLY A 111 15.12 -3.83 -2.77
N LEU A 112 15.53 -4.93 -2.16
CA LEU A 112 14.94 -5.43 -0.93
C LEU A 112 15.24 -4.53 0.29
N GLU A 113 16.45 -3.97 0.37
CA GLU A 113 16.87 -3.06 1.45
C GLU A 113 16.15 -1.73 1.34
N GLU A 114 16.10 -1.16 0.15
CA GLU A 114 15.39 0.09 -0.12
C GLU A 114 13.88 -0.06 0.10
N PHE A 115 13.29 -1.17 -0.35
CA PHE A 115 11.88 -1.49 -0.12
C PHE A 115 11.56 -1.58 1.38
N LYS A 116 12.39 -2.27 2.17
CA LYS A 116 12.24 -2.31 3.63
C LYS A 116 12.36 -0.93 4.26
N SER A 117 13.28 -0.10 3.78
CA SER A 117 13.46 1.28 4.26
C SER A 117 12.22 2.12 4.03
N ILE A 118 11.57 2.00 2.87
CA ILE A 118 10.36 2.75 2.53
C ILE A 118 9.15 2.24 3.32
N ILE A 119 8.97 0.91 3.44
CA ILE A 119 7.85 0.33 4.21
C ILE A 119 7.95 0.66 5.69
N ASN A 120 9.15 0.62 6.26
CA ASN A 120 9.34 0.98 7.66
C ASN A 120 9.04 2.46 7.94
N GLY A 121 9.01 3.30 6.91
CA GLY A 121 8.57 4.68 6.92
C GLY A 121 9.14 5.51 8.06
N ASN A 122 9.81 6.60 7.75
CA ASN A 122 10.32 7.50 8.79
C ASN A 122 9.31 8.62 9.10
N ILE A 123 8.17 8.27 9.68
CA ILE A 123 7.17 9.26 10.10
C ILE A 123 7.73 10.29 11.09
N ILE A 124 8.82 9.93 11.78
CA ILE A 124 9.52 10.80 12.73
C ILE A 124 10.16 12.02 12.03
N TRP A 125 10.51 11.89 10.73
CA TRP A 125 11.14 12.94 9.94
C TRP A 125 10.15 13.80 9.14
N VAL A 126 8.88 13.78 9.49
CA VAL A 126 7.87 14.66 8.88
C VAL A 126 8.19 16.10 9.30
N THR A 127 8.64 16.90 8.33
CA THR A 127 8.85 18.35 8.48
C THR A 127 7.67 19.11 7.87
N PRO A 128 7.42 20.35 8.33
CA PRO A 128 6.35 21.17 7.80
C PRO A 128 6.59 21.56 6.34
#